data_8df553804c94a0ed1942f58635eba4e7
#
_entry.id   8df553804c94a0ed1942f58635eba4e7
#
_cell.length_a   1.000
_cell.length_b   1.000
_cell.length_c   1.000
_cell.angle_alpha   90.00
_cell.angle_beta   90.00
_cell.angle_gamma   90.00
#
_symmetry.space_group_name_H-M   'P 1'
#
loop_
_entity.id
_entity.type
_entity.pdbx_description
1 polymer ?
#
loop_
_entity_poly.entity_id
_entity_poly.type
_entity_poly.pdbx_seq_one_letter_code
_entity_poly.pdbx_strand_id
1 'polypeptide(L)'
;MLKNYIGILMLNEQEDNIKSLTKSRPIASIPIGGRYRIIDFVLSNMVNSGIHNIGIFTNTKYRSLVDHLGSGQPWDLDRKINGLFVFNHTSERSQLRDIDALSQNMEYIHRTKQEYVIMSSSYMVCNIDYNEATKYHEESGSDITVLYKKTNNGKKHYVNCSTLYINEENKVLSIGKNIGAEDILNISMEMFIMKKSTLISIVNKCIQTGNHSSIKAAIYNDVSQHNVNAYEFKGYLQCVNSIENYYKTSMDMLNGKITKELFFNGGLIYTKSKDEAPTKYFNGSNVNNALISNGCILKGKIEKSIISKRVTVHEGAEIKNCIIFENCEIKKGCKLTNVILDKNIVLSENTILEGDDEFPVVIEKKVEPYQS
;
A
#
# COMPACT_ATOMS: atom_id res chain seq x y z
N MET A 1 -14.57 2.22 19.14
CA MET A 1 -14.48 1.16 18.12
C MET A 1 -15.49 1.44 17.01
N LEU A 2 -15.03 1.52 15.79
CA LEU A 2 -15.80 1.99 14.62
C LEU A 2 -16.72 0.92 14.02
N LYS A 3 -17.59 0.32 14.84
CA LYS A 3 -18.52 -0.74 14.39
C LYS A 3 -19.58 -0.24 13.40
N ASN A 4 -19.87 1.07 13.39
CA ASN A 4 -20.82 1.71 12.47
C ASN A 4 -20.16 2.17 11.15
N TYR A 5 -18.91 1.73 10.90
CA TYR A 5 -18.15 2.05 9.70
C TYR A 5 -17.90 0.81 8.84
N ILE A 6 -17.97 1.00 7.53
CA ILE A 6 -17.53 0.03 6.51
C ILE A 6 -16.21 0.53 5.89
N GLY A 7 -15.25 -0.37 5.72
CA GLY A 7 -14.03 -0.11 4.97
C GLY A 7 -14.23 -0.38 3.49
N ILE A 8 -13.79 0.53 2.63
CA ILE A 8 -13.77 0.34 1.17
C ILE A 8 -12.35 0.60 0.67
N LEU A 9 -11.74 -0.41 0.07
CA LEU A 9 -10.43 -0.30 -0.55
C LEU A 9 -10.56 -0.32 -2.07
N MET A 10 -10.08 0.75 -2.72
CA MET A 10 -10.06 0.86 -4.18
C MET A 10 -8.63 0.63 -4.68
N LEU A 11 -8.40 -0.49 -5.38
CA LEU A 11 -7.07 -0.92 -5.83
C LEU A 11 -6.83 -0.63 -7.32
N ASN A 12 -7.14 0.59 -7.74
CA ASN A 12 -6.96 1.07 -9.12
C ASN A 12 -5.92 2.19 -9.18
N GLU A 13 -4.85 2.04 -8.39
CA GLU A 13 -3.75 2.99 -8.38
C GLU A 13 -2.99 2.99 -9.71
N GLN A 14 -2.40 4.15 -10.06
CA GLN A 14 -1.54 4.26 -11.24
C GLN A 14 -0.24 3.50 -11.05
N GLU A 15 0.05 2.56 -11.94
CA GLU A 15 1.22 1.66 -11.85
C GLU A 15 2.35 2.03 -12.80
N ASP A 16 2.24 3.11 -13.57
CA ASP A 16 3.18 3.44 -14.66
C ASP A 16 4.64 3.56 -14.20
N ASN A 17 4.90 4.15 -13.04
CA ASN A 17 6.25 4.35 -12.51
C ASN A 17 6.73 3.18 -11.62
N ILE A 18 5.94 2.09 -11.52
CA ILE A 18 6.28 0.93 -10.70
C ILE A 18 6.03 -0.39 -11.47
N LYS A 19 5.91 -0.33 -12.78
CA LYS A 19 5.58 -1.46 -13.67
C LYS A 19 6.47 -2.68 -13.48
N SER A 20 7.76 -2.50 -13.21
CA SER A 20 8.71 -3.59 -12.97
C SER A 20 8.28 -4.52 -11.84
N LEU A 21 7.55 -4.00 -10.84
CA LEU A 21 7.05 -4.78 -9.70
C LEU A 21 5.56 -5.14 -9.82
N THR A 22 4.82 -4.56 -10.78
CA THR A 22 3.36 -4.74 -10.91
C THR A 22 2.91 -5.48 -12.16
N LYS A 23 3.82 -6.05 -12.95
CA LYS A 23 3.46 -6.83 -14.17
C LYS A 23 2.45 -7.94 -13.89
N SER A 24 2.59 -8.66 -12.76
CA SER A 24 1.77 -9.82 -12.40
C SER A 24 0.96 -9.65 -11.11
N ARG A 25 0.94 -8.46 -10.53
CA ARG A 25 0.28 -8.16 -9.26
C ARG A 25 -0.07 -6.68 -9.15
N PRO A 26 -1.11 -6.28 -8.38
CA PRO A 26 -1.36 -4.87 -8.06
C PRO A 26 -0.32 -4.35 -7.04
N ILE A 27 -0.20 -3.02 -6.91
CA ILE A 27 0.67 -2.37 -5.88
C ILE A 27 0.38 -2.95 -4.49
N ALA A 28 -0.88 -3.11 -4.13
CA ALA A 28 -1.35 -3.73 -2.88
C ALA A 28 -0.64 -5.04 -2.51
N SER A 29 -0.23 -5.83 -3.52
CA SER A 29 0.40 -7.14 -3.35
C SER A 29 1.93 -7.12 -3.38
N ILE A 30 2.58 -5.97 -3.55
CA ILE A 30 4.05 -5.88 -3.54
C ILE A 30 4.56 -6.25 -2.14
N PRO A 31 5.56 -7.15 -2.01
CA PRO A 31 6.19 -7.45 -0.74
C PRO A 31 6.90 -6.24 -0.16
N ILE A 32 6.83 -6.06 1.16
CA ILE A 32 7.50 -4.96 1.87
C ILE A 32 7.96 -5.43 3.25
N GLY A 33 9.04 -4.86 3.79
CA GLY A 33 9.56 -5.17 5.12
C GLY A 33 9.91 -6.66 5.31
N GLY A 34 10.20 -7.38 4.21
CA GLY A 34 10.61 -8.78 4.20
C GLY A 34 9.47 -9.80 4.33
N ARG A 35 8.41 -9.51 5.08
CA ARG A 35 7.31 -10.46 5.35
C ARG A 35 5.92 -9.97 5.03
N TYR A 36 5.71 -8.67 4.93
CA TYR A 36 4.42 -8.02 4.72
C TYR A 36 4.15 -7.80 3.22
N ARG A 37 2.93 -7.37 2.91
CA ARG A 37 2.55 -6.73 1.65
C ARG A 37 1.98 -5.34 1.94
N ILE A 38 1.96 -4.48 0.95
CA ILE A 38 1.50 -3.08 1.13
C ILE A 38 0.09 -3.04 1.69
N ILE A 39 -0.83 -3.91 1.24
CA ILE A 39 -2.21 -3.97 1.73
C ILE A 39 -2.35 -4.29 3.22
N ASP A 40 -1.35 -4.96 3.82
CA ASP A 40 -1.40 -5.37 5.21
C ASP A 40 -1.51 -4.15 6.15
N PHE A 41 -0.92 -3.02 5.78
CA PHE A 41 -1.00 -1.78 6.55
C PHE A 41 -2.42 -1.23 6.61
N VAL A 42 -3.06 -1.03 5.46
CA VAL A 42 -4.41 -0.45 5.44
C VAL A 42 -5.45 -1.37 6.07
N LEU A 43 -5.34 -2.69 5.86
CA LEU A 43 -6.23 -3.65 6.52
C LEU A 43 -6.03 -3.65 8.03
N SER A 44 -4.78 -3.63 8.49
CA SER A 44 -4.49 -3.59 9.93
C SER A 44 -4.95 -2.29 10.57
N ASN A 45 -4.77 -1.16 9.90
CA ASN A 45 -5.29 0.13 10.36
C ASN A 45 -6.81 0.10 10.55
N MET A 46 -7.54 -0.48 9.59
CA MET A 46 -9.00 -0.59 9.67
C MET A 46 -9.44 -1.50 10.83
N VAL A 47 -8.86 -2.69 10.96
CA VAL A 47 -9.29 -3.63 12.03
C VAL A 47 -8.86 -3.17 13.41
N ASN A 48 -7.69 -2.55 13.56
CA ASN A 48 -7.24 -1.96 14.81
C ASN A 48 -8.16 -0.82 15.27
N SER A 49 -8.72 -0.07 14.32
CA SER A 49 -9.73 0.97 14.60
C SER A 49 -11.13 0.39 14.90
N GLY A 50 -11.34 -0.92 14.69
CA GLY A 50 -12.59 -1.62 14.99
C GLY A 50 -13.54 -1.75 13.79
N ILE A 51 -13.05 -1.57 12.56
CA ILE A 51 -13.81 -1.78 11.32
C ILE A 51 -13.62 -3.24 10.91
N HIS A 52 -14.72 -4.00 10.90
CA HIS A 52 -14.70 -5.44 10.60
C HIS A 52 -15.58 -5.82 9.39
N ASN A 53 -16.05 -4.85 8.63
CA ASN A 53 -16.74 -5.05 7.36
C ASN A 53 -15.95 -4.31 6.29
N ILE A 54 -15.20 -5.03 5.46
CA ILE A 54 -14.27 -4.43 4.51
C ILE A 54 -14.51 -5.00 3.12
N GLY A 55 -14.78 -4.13 2.15
CA GLY A 55 -14.88 -4.44 0.73
C GLY A 55 -13.62 -4.00 -0.02
N ILE A 56 -12.99 -4.91 -0.72
CA ILE A 56 -11.83 -4.65 -1.59
C ILE A 56 -12.28 -4.73 -3.04
N PHE A 57 -12.11 -3.64 -3.78
CA PHE A 57 -12.42 -3.56 -5.21
C PHE A 57 -11.12 -3.59 -6.01
N THR A 58 -10.93 -4.63 -6.81
CA THR A 58 -9.68 -4.90 -7.53
C THR A 58 -9.93 -5.19 -9.00
N ASN A 59 -8.86 -5.16 -9.79
CA ASN A 59 -8.85 -5.36 -11.23
C ASN A 59 -8.31 -6.75 -11.63
N THR A 60 -7.92 -6.91 -12.88
CA THR A 60 -7.52 -8.18 -13.50
C THR A 60 -6.32 -8.90 -12.88
N LYS A 61 -5.38 -8.19 -12.21
CA LYS A 61 -4.16 -8.78 -11.62
C LYS A 61 -4.34 -9.29 -10.18
N TYR A 62 -5.53 -9.71 -9.81
CA TYR A 62 -5.94 -9.94 -8.41
C TYR A 62 -5.47 -11.26 -7.80
N ARG A 63 -5.03 -12.26 -8.59
CA ARG A 63 -4.72 -13.61 -8.09
C ARG A 63 -3.76 -13.61 -6.90
N SER A 64 -2.63 -12.89 -7.01
CA SER A 64 -1.65 -12.85 -5.93
C SER A 64 -2.18 -12.13 -4.67
N LEU A 65 -3.15 -11.24 -4.84
CA LEU A 65 -3.84 -10.56 -3.75
C LEU A 65 -4.76 -11.54 -3.00
N VAL A 66 -5.64 -12.23 -3.73
CA VAL A 66 -6.57 -13.21 -3.15
C VAL A 66 -5.81 -14.35 -2.47
N ASP A 67 -4.72 -14.85 -3.08
CA ASP A 67 -3.86 -15.87 -2.46
C ASP A 67 -3.26 -15.38 -1.12
N HIS A 68 -2.96 -14.08 -1.00
CA HIS A 68 -2.45 -13.51 0.25
C HIS A 68 -3.54 -13.31 1.29
N LEU A 69 -4.65 -12.73 0.90
CA LEU A 69 -5.76 -12.42 1.80
C LEU A 69 -6.43 -13.68 2.38
N GLY A 70 -6.58 -14.73 1.55
CA GLY A 70 -7.33 -15.92 1.94
C GLY A 70 -8.73 -15.56 2.40
N SER A 71 -9.15 -16.09 3.55
CA SER A 71 -10.43 -15.75 4.19
C SER A 71 -10.39 -14.47 5.03
N GLY A 72 -9.24 -13.81 5.15
CA GLY A 72 -9.06 -12.65 6.04
C GLY A 72 -8.71 -13.01 7.49
N GLN A 73 -8.45 -14.29 7.80
CA GLN A 73 -8.17 -14.77 9.16
C GLN A 73 -7.07 -13.98 9.90
N PRO A 74 -5.94 -13.60 9.30
CA PRO A 74 -4.90 -12.83 10.00
C PRO A 74 -5.38 -11.51 10.58
N TRP A 75 -6.41 -10.91 9.98
CA TRP A 75 -7.02 -9.64 10.38
C TRP A 75 -8.32 -9.82 11.16
N ASP A 76 -8.66 -11.05 11.59
CA ASP A 76 -9.94 -11.35 12.22
C ASP A 76 -11.17 -10.91 11.37
N LEU A 77 -11.04 -11.08 10.04
CA LEU A 77 -12.08 -10.78 9.06
C LEU A 77 -12.75 -12.04 8.48
N ASP A 78 -12.39 -13.24 8.95
CA ASP A 78 -13.06 -14.51 8.64
C ASP A 78 -14.30 -14.66 9.53
N ARG A 79 -15.37 -13.97 9.17
CA ARG A 79 -16.57 -13.83 10.00
C ARG A 79 -17.84 -14.22 9.24
N LYS A 80 -18.83 -14.80 9.95
CA LYS A 80 -20.15 -15.14 9.38
C LYS A 80 -20.98 -13.91 8.99
N ILE A 81 -20.81 -12.81 9.74
CA ILE A 81 -21.51 -11.53 9.52
C ILE A 81 -20.43 -10.46 9.42
N ASN A 82 -20.51 -9.61 8.41
CA ASN A 82 -19.42 -8.70 8.01
C ASN A 82 -18.19 -9.49 7.53
N GLY A 83 -16.96 -8.98 7.73
CA GLY A 83 -15.73 -9.65 7.33
C GLY A 83 -15.15 -9.07 6.04
N LEU A 84 -14.36 -9.89 5.35
CA LEU A 84 -13.65 -9.49 4.15
C LEU A 84 -14.40 -9.92 2.89
N PHE A 85 -14.66 -8.95 2.00
CA PHE A 85 -15.24 -9.17 0.68
C PHE A 85 -14.26 -8.68 -0.38
N VAL A 86 -14.02 -9.49 -1.41
CA VAL A 86 -13.16 -9.12 -2.53
C VAL A 86 -13.98 -9.15 -3.80
N PHE A 87 -14.11 -7.98 -4.42
CA PHE A 87 -14.84 -7.78 -5.67
C PHE A 87 -13.85 -7.61 -6.80
N ASN A 88 -13.83 -8.59 -7.70
CA ASN A 88 -13.02 -8.51 -8.91
C ASN A 88 -13.90 -8.02 -10.05
N HIS A 89 -13.50 -6.93 -10.67
CA HIS A 89 -14.16 -6.39 -11.84
C HIS A 89 -13.33 -6.70 -13.09
N THR A 90 -13.87 -7.54 -13.96
CA THR A 90 -13.33 -7.78 -15.30
C THR A 90 -14.19 -7.02 -16.30
N SER A 91 -13.65 -5.95 -16.90
CA SER A 91 -14.30 -5.24 -17.98
C SER A 91 -13.59 -5.56 -19.31
N GLU A 92 -14.35 -5.76 -20.37
CA GLU A 92 -13.83 -5.84 -21.74
C GLU A 92 -13.30 -4.48 -22.24
N ARG A 93 -13.58 -3.38 -21.50
CA ARG A 93 -13.10 -2.04 -21.83
C ARG A 93 -11.67 -1.86 -21.29
N SER A 94 -10.81 -1.27 -22.09
CA SER A 94 -9.39 -1.03 -21.79
C SER A 94 -9.10 -0.11 -20.60
N GLN A 95 -10.10 0.58 -20.06
CA GLN A 95 -10.02 1.42 -18.87
C GLN A 95 -11.10 1.03 -17.88
N LEU A 96 -10.69 0.36 -16.81
CA LEU A 96 -11.53 0.08 -15.66
C LEU A 96 -11.77 1.35 -14.86
N ARG A 97 -13.05 1.69 -14.64
CA ARG A 97 -13.43 2.82 -13.81
C ARG A 97 -13.86 2.30 -12.43
N ASP A 98 -13.35 2.92 -11.37
CA ASP A 98 -13.73 2.60 -9.98
C ASP A 98 -15.24 2.63 -9.78
N ILE A 99 -15.90 3.58 -10.44
CA ILE A 99 -17.33 3.79 -10.39
C ILE A 99 -18.08 2.57 -10.95
N ASP A 100 -17.58 1.96 -12.03
CA ASP A 100 -18.21 0.77 -12.61
C ASP A 100 -18.10 -0.43 -11.65
N ALA A 101 -16.94 -0.60 -11.01
CA ALA A 101 -16.75 -1.65 -10.01
C ALA A 101 -17.68 -1.48 -8.79
N LEU A 102 -17.81 -0.26 -8.28
CA LEU A 102 -18.73 0.03 -7.19
C LEU A 102 -20.19 -0.13 -7.61
N SER A 103 -20.58 0.39 -8.78
CA SER A 103 -21.98 0.35 -9.25
C SER A 103 -22.49 -1.07 -9.44
N GLN A 104 -21.65 -1.96 -9.96
CA GLN A 104 -22.02 -3.39 -10.13
C GLN A 104 -22.15 -4.14 -8.79
N ASN A 105 -21.56 -3.60 -7.73
CA ASN A 105 -21.55 -4.21 -6.40
C ASN A 105 -22.28 -3.35 -5.35
N MET A 106 -23.15 -2.44 -5.80
CA MET A 106 -23.93 -1.55 -4.89
C MET A 106 -24.80 -2.33 -3.91
N GLU A 107 -25.24 -3.53 -4.27
CA GLU A 107 -26.00 -4.41 -3.39
C GLU A 107 -25.23 -4.70 -2.09
N TYR A 108 -23.92 -4.92 -2.14
CA TYR A 108 -23.08 -5.07 -0.95
C TYR A 108 -23.18 -3.84 -0.04
N ILE A 109 -23.06 -2.64 -0.61
CA ILE A 109 -23.13 -1.39 0.16
C ILE A 109 -24.53 -1.19 0.74
N HIS A 110 -25.59 -1.45 -0.03
CA HIS A 110 -26.97 -1.30 0.45
C HIS A 110 -27.33 -2.29 1.58
N ARG A 111 -26.85 -3.53 1.51
CA ARG A 111 -27.12 -4.57 2.53
C ARG A 111 -26.41 -4.34 3.85
N THR A 112 -25.32 -3.56 3.89
CA THR A 112 -24.59 -3.27 5.13
C THR A 112 -25.43 -2.43 6.07
N LYS A 113 -25.32 -2.69 7.38
CA LYS A 113 -26.04 -1.93 8.42
C LYS A 113 -25.30 -0.66 8.85
N GLN A 114 -24.03 -0.55 8.50
CA GLN A 114 -23.18 0.58 8.83
C GLN A 114 -23.65 1.85 8.11
N GLU A 115 -23.54 2.98 8.79
CA GLU A 115 -23.97 4.29 8.28
C GLU A 115 -22.85 5.09 7.65
N TYR A 116 -21.59 4.82 8.04
CA TYR A 116 -20.40 5.55 7.58
C TYR A 116 -19.47 4.66 6.76
N VAL A 117 -18.67 5.31 5.96
CA VAL A 117 -17.66 4.70 5.09
C VAL A 117 -16.31 5.33 5.36
N ILE A 118 -15.27 4.50 5.48
CA ILE A 118 -13.88 4.90 5.29
C ILE A 118 -13.40 4.29 3.99
N MET A 119 -13.16 5.14 2.99
CA MET A 119 -12.58 4.72 1.72
C MET A 119 -11.10 5.04 1.70
N SER A 120 -10.27 4.09 1.24
CA SER A 120 -8.82 4.25 1.17
C SER A 120 -8.23 3.60 -0.08
N SER A 121 -7.11 4.16 -0.56
CA SER A 121 -6.16 3.49 -1.45
C SER A 121 -5.27 2.53 -0.65
N SER A 122 -4.52 1.65 -1.36
CA SER A 122 -3.60 0.73 -0.68
C SER A 122 -2.17 1.27 -0.55
N TYR A 123 -1.75 2.17 -1.42
CA TYR A 123 -0.34 2.54 -1.63
C TYR A 123 0.19 3.64 -0.69
N MET A 124 -0.66 4.15 0.20
CA MET A 124 -0.28 5.07 1.28
C MET A 124 0.12 4.28 2.53
N VAL A 125 1.42 4.06 2.70
CA VAL A 125 1.97 3.26 3.81
C VAL A 125 2.09 4.12 5.07
N CYS A 126 1.27 3.82 6.06
CA CYS A 126 1.26 4.45 7.38
C CYS A 126 0.66 3.48 8.42
N ASN A 127 0.81 3.81 9.70
CA ASN A 127 0.09 3.16 10.79
C ASN A 127 -0.80 4.20 11.46
N ILE A 128 -2.10 4.15 11.21
CA ILE A 128 -3.09 5.13 11.68
C ILE A 128 -4.22 4.44 12.43
N ASP A 129 -4.61 5.05 13.56
CA ASP A 129 -5.90 4.81 14.21
C ASP A 129 -6.93 5.83 13.70
N TYR A 130 -8.00 5.36 13.08
CA TYR A 130 -9.04 6.22 12.51
C TYR A 130 -9.98 6.84 13.56
N ASN A 131 -9.92 6.45 14.83
CA ASN A 131 -10.89 6.92 15.85
C ASN A 131 -10.89 8.45 15.99
N GLU A 132 -9.72 9.10 16.02
CA GLU A 132 -9.62 10.56 16.11
C GLU A 132 -10.18 11.26 14.85
N ALA A 133 -9.85 10.75 13.66
CA ALA A 133 -10.29 11.34 12.40
C ALA A 133 -11.82 11.18 12.20
N THR A 134 -12.40 10.06 12.63
CA THR A 134 -13.84 9.84 12.56
C THR A 134 -14.60 10.71 13.56
N LYS A 135 -14.06 10.87 14.78
CA LYS A 135 -14.62 11.80 15.77
C LYS A 135 -14.64 13.23 15.22
N TYR A 136 -13.53 13.68 14.63
CA TYR A 136 -13.47 14.99 13.96
C TYR A 136 -14.52 15.12 12.85
N HIS A 137 -14.69 14.08 12.01
CA HIS A 137 -15.71 14.07 10.95
C HIS A 137 -17.13 14.24 11.51
N GLU A 138 -17.48 13.50 12.55
CA GLU A 138 -18.81 13.54 13.18
C GLU A 138 -19.06 14.91 13.85
N GLU A 139 -18.06 15.49 14.53
CA GLU A 139 -18.15 16.77 15.21
C GLU A 139 -18.18 17.97 14.23
N SER A 140 -17.47 17.89 13.10
CA SER A 140 -17.40 18.97 12.12
C SER A 140 -18.67 19.10 11.28
N GLY A 141 -19.52 18.07 11.23
CA GLY A 141 -20.70 18.03 10.39
C GLY A 141 -20.41 18.12 8.89
N SER A 142 -19.18 17.79 8.47
CA SER A 142 -18.79 17.77 7.06
C SER A 142 -19.43 16.61 6.30
N ASP A 143 -19.68 16.80 5.00
CA ASP A 143 -20.15 15.72 4.13
C ASP A 143 -19.04 14.69 3.89
N ILE A 144 -17.80 15.18 3.75
CA ILE A 144 -16.60 14.39 3.49
C ILE A 144 -15.44 14.96 4.29
N THR A 145 -14.68 14.09 4.95
CA THR A 145 -13.38 14.45 5.55
C THR A 145 -12.27 13.72 4.78
N VAL A 146 -11.28 14.48 4.31
CA VAL A 146 -10.08 13.97 3.61
C VAL A 146 -8.92 13.99 4.59
N LEU A 147 -8.23 12.86 4.74
CA LEU A 147 -7.01 12.81 5.54
C LEU A 147 -5.83 13.33 4.72
N TYR A 148 -4.96 14.11 5.35
CA TYR A 148 -3.76 14.65 4.72
C TYR A 148 -2.55 14.66 5.65
N LYS A 149 -1.38 14.74 5.05
CA LYS A 149 -0.12 14.96 5.77
C LYS A 149 0.56 16.22 5.25
N LYS A 150 0.94 17.10 6.18
CA LYS A 150 1.81 18.23 5.88
C LYS A 150 3.24 17.75 5.70
N THR A 151 3.89 18.10 4.59
CA THR A 151 5.30 17.78 4.30
C THR A 151 6.11 19.03 4.08
N ASN A 152 7.42 18.96 4.40
CA ASN A 152 8.39 20.02 4.12
C ASN A 152 9.41 19.58 3.04
N ASN A 153 9.16 18.45 2.38
CA ASN A 153 10.05 17.85 1.37
C ASN A 153 9.28 17.48 0.09
N GLY A 154 8.31 18.31 -0.29
CA GLY A 154 7.43 18.04 -1.44
C GLY A 154 8.17 17.95 -2.77
N LYS A 155 9.28 18.68 -2.96
CA LYS A 155 10.08 18.63 -4.17
C LYS A 155 10.68 17.26 -4.46
N LYS A 156 11.11 16.54 -3.42
CA LYS A 156 11.76 15.23 -3.53
C LYS A 156 10.82 14.06 -3.30
N HIS A 157 9.76 14.28 -2.53
CA HIS A 157 8.86 13.22 -2.10
C HIS A 157 7.43 13.54 -2.49
N TYR A 158 6.62 12.50 -2.58
CA TYR A 158 5.19 12.61 -2.94
C TYR A 158 4.94 13.23 -4.33
N VAL A 159 5.92 13.19 -5.24
CA VAL A 159 5.71 13.64 -6.63
C VAL A 159 4.59 12.81 -7.25
N ASN A 160 3.72 13.45 -8.01
CA ASN A 160 2.47 12.91 -8.56
C ASN A 160 1.35 12.61 -7.55
N CYS A 161 1.54 12.81 -6.25
CA CYS A 161 0.44 12.73 -5.28
C CYS A 161 -0.47 13.96 -5.36
N SER A 162 -1.72 13.78 -4.96
CA SER A 162 -2.68 14.89 -4.85
C SER A 162 -2.35 15.80 -3.66
N THR A 163 -2.51 17.12 -3.84
CA THR A 163 -2.28 18.13 -2.81
C THR A 163 -3.56 18.85 -2.47
N LEU A 164 -3.73 19.27 -1.22
CA LEU A 164 -4.89 19.97 -0.73
C LEU A 164 -4.55 21.43 -0.43
N TYR A 165 -5.36 22.36 -0.95
CA TYR A 165 -5.37 23.74 -0.53
C TYR A 165 -6.47 23.92 0.53
N ILE A 166 -6.07 24.27 1.75
CA ILE A 166 -6.91 24.22 2.95
C ILE A 166 -6.92 25.62 3.58
N ASN A 167 -8.11 26.12 3.99
CA ASN A 167 -8.21 27.36 4.74
C ASN A 167 -7.96 27.17 6.25
N GLU A 168 -8.01 28.24 7.04
CA GLU A 168 -7.79 28.26 8.48
C GLU A 168 -8.83 27.42 9.25
N GLU A 169 -10.00 27.19 8.69
CA GLU A 169 -11.08 26.36 9.25
C GLU A 169 -10.99 24.89 8.87
N ASN A 170 -9.86 24.46 8.28
CA ASN A 170 -9.62 23.13 7.73
C ASN A 170 -10.57 22.72 6.57
N LYS A 171 -11.17 23.68 5.90
CA LYS A 171 -12.00 23.42 4.72
C LYS A 171 -11.11 23.28 3.48
N VAL A 172 -11.34 22.25 2.68
CA VAL A 172 -10.66 22.05 1.40
C VAL A 172 -11.23 23.01 0.36
N LEU A 173 -10.41 23.92 -0.14
CA LEU A 173 -10.79 24.92 -1.15
C LEU A 173 -10.58 24.40 -2.57
N SER A 174 -9.45 23.73 -2.79
CA SER A 174 -9.11 23.17 -4.10
C SER A 174 -8.09 22.03 -3.94
N ILE A 175 -7.92 21.27 -5.01
CA ILE A 175 -7.02 20.12 -5.06
C ILE A 175 -6.10 20.30 -6.26
N GLY A 176 -4.81 20.10 -6.01
CA GLY A 176 -3.77 20.12 -7.01
C GLY A 176 -3.03 18.79 -7.12
N LYS A 177 -1.94 18.81 -7.87
CA LYS A 177 -1.01 17.70 -8.02
C LYS A 177 0.39 18.19 -7.70
N ASN A 178 1.12 17.41 -6.90
CA ASN A 178 2.53 17.71 -6.65
C ASN A 178 3.36 17.41 -7.90
N ILE A 179 3.89 18.46 -8.52
CA ILE A 179 4.79 18.38 -9.68
C ILE A 179 6.27 18.54 -9.29
N GLY A 180 6.60 18.54 -7.99
CA GLY A 180 7.96 18.74 -7.50
C GLY A 180 8.40 20.21 -7.45
N ALA A 181 7.48 21.17 -7.51
CA ALA A 181 7.80 22.61 -7.50
C ALA A 181 7.95 23.21 -6.09
N GLU A 182 7.22 22.71 -5.11
CA GLU A 182 7.15 23.25 -3.75
C GLU A 182 7.59 22.24 -2.69
N ASP A 183 8.21 22.72 -1.62
CA ASP A 183 8.62 21.88 -0.49
C ASP A 183 7.50 21.69 0.53
N ILE A 184 6.75 22.78 0.83
CA ILE A 184 5.68 22.74 1.83
C ILE A 184 4.35 22.44 1.13
N LEU A 185 3.82 21.25 1.37
CA LEU A 185 2.58 20.81 0.76
C LEU A 185 1.72 20.03 1.76
N ASN A 186 0.40 20.08 1.56
CA ASN A 186 -0.55 19.21 2.23
C ASN A 186 -0.88 18.04 1.29
N ILE A 187 -0.24 16.90 1.51
CA ILE A 187 -0.40 15.71 0.67
C ILE A 187 -1.66 14.96 1.08
N SER A 188 -2.60 14.77 0.16
CA SER A 188 -3.75 13.91 0.40
C SER A 188 -3.31 12.46 0.59
N MET A 189 -3.81 11.83 1.66
CA MET A 189 -3.60 10.40 1.91
C MET A 189 -4.55 9.52 1.07
N GLU A 190 -5.46 10.13 0.30
CA GLU A 190 -6.53 9.43 -0.42
C GLU A 190 -7.36 8.54 0.49
N MET A 191 -7.55 8.98 1.72
CA MET A 191 -8.40 8.40 2.73
C MET A 191 -9.55 9.35 3.00
N PHE A 192 -10.78 8.86 2.82
CA PHE A 192 -12.00 9.66 2.86
C PHE A 192 -12.96 9.06 3.88
N ILE A 193 -13.51 9.91 4.74
CA ILE A 193 -14.56 9.57 5.70
C ILE A 193 -15.84 10.28 5.26
N MET A 194 -16.94 9.56 5.14
CA MET A 194 -18.23 10.10 4.74
C MET A 194 -19.40 9.22 5.18
N LYS A 195 -20.61 9.75 5.12
CA LYS A 195 -21.82 8.91 5.26
C LYS A 195 -21.96 7.98 4.06
N LYS A 196 -22.49 6.79 4.29
CA LYS A 196 -22.81 5.83 3.21
C LYS A 196 -23.74 6.43 2.16
N SER A 197 -24.73 7.23 2.60
CA SER A 197 -25.64 7.96 1.69
C SER A 197 -24.90 8.93 0.77
N THR A 198 -23.86 9.64 1.26
CA THR A 198 -23.02 10.53 0.46
C THR A 198 -22.27 9.74 -0.62
N LEU A 199 -21.66 8.59 -0.27
CA LEU A 199 -21.00 7.74 -1.27
C LEU A 199 -21.97 7.25 -2.34
N ILE A 200 -23.16 6.77 -1.95
CA ILE A 200 -24.20 6.32 -2.88
C ILE A 200 -24.61 7.46 -3.82
N SER A 201 -24.80 8.67 -3.30
CA SER A 201 -25.16 9.86 -4.10
C SER A 201 -24.06 10.17 -5.13
N ILE A 202 -22.78 10.15 -4.74
CA ILE A 202 -21.64 10.39 -5.63
C ILE A 202 -21.61 9.34 -6.75
N VAL A 203 -21.72 8.04 -6.41
CA VAL A 203 -21.73 6.97 -7.41
C VAL A 203 -22.86 7.13 -8.40
N ASN A 204 -24.10 7.37 -7.93
CA ASN A 204 -25.26 7.56 -8.80
C ASN A 204 -25.10 8.76 -9.72
N LYS A 205 -24.61 9.90 -9.21
CA LYS A 205 -24.33 11.10 -10.00
C LYS A 205 -23.30 10.81 -11.10
N CYS A 206 -22.21 10.11 -10.77
CA CYS A 206 -21.19 9.76 -11.75
C CYS A 206 -21.72 8.82 -12.86
N ILE A 207 -22.60 7.88 -12.52
CA ILE A 207 -23.25 6.98 -13.48
C ILE A 207 -24.17 7.78 -14.41
N GLN A 208 -25.00 8.67 -13.86
CA GLN A 208 -25.96 9.46 -14.62
C GLN A 208 -25.30 10.47 -15.56
N THR A 209 -24.21 11.10 -15.12
CA THR A 209 -23.54 12.16 -15.89
C THR A 209 -22.41 11.65 -16.77
N GLY A 210 -21.78 10.53 -16.42
CA GLY A 210 -20.57 10.03 -17.08
C GLY A 210 -19.31 10.89 -16.86
N ASN A 211 -19.37 11.92 -16.00
CA ASN A 211 -18.34 12.96 -15.89
C ASN A 211 -17.03 12.51 -15.24
N HIS A 212 -17.06 11.47 -14.38
CA HIS A 212 -15.90 11.01 -13.64
C HIS A 212 -15.69 9.52 -13.80
N SER A 213 -14.43 9.10 -13.86
CA SER A 213 -14.04 7.69 -13.96
C SER A 213 -13.73 7.04 -12.59
N SER A 214 -13.50 7.86 -11.56
CA SER A 214 -13.20 7.36 -10.21
C SER A 214 -13.90 8.22 -9.14
N ILE A 215 -14.16 7.60 -7.97
CA ILE A 215 -14.74 8.30 -6.82
C ILE A 215 -13.80 9.41 -6.33
N LYS A 216 -12.49 9.15 -6.32
CA LYS A 216 -11.48 10.17 -6.00
C LYS A 216 -11.62 11.39 -6.90
N ALA A 217 -11.71 11.18 -8.22
CA ALA A 217 -11.89 12.27 -9.17
C ALA A 217 -13.21 13.02 -8.97
N ALA A 218 -14.29 12.31 -8.64
CA ALA A 218 -15.58 12.93 -8.33
C ALA A 218 -15.50 13.83 -7.09
N ILE A 219 -14.91 13.33 -5.98
CA ILE A 219 -14.73 14.13 -4.76
C ILE A 219 -13.86 15.36 -5.03
N TYR A 220 -12.77 15.18 -5.79
CA TYR A 220 -11.79 16.23 -6.01
C TYR A 220 -12.26 17.33 -6.98
N ASN A 221 -12.95 16.96 -8.04
CA ASN A 221 -13.43 17.91 -9.02
C ASN A 221 -14.71 18.65 -8.55
N ASP A 222 -15.52 17.97 -7.73
CA ASP A 222 -16.76 18.51 -7.19
C ASP A 222 -16.61 19.01 -5.74
N VAL A 223 -15.39 19.35 -5.31
CA VAL A 223 -15.11 19.79 -3.91
C VAL A 223 -15.98 20.97 -3.48
N SER A 224 -16.35 21.87 -4.40
CA SER A 224 -17.23 23.01 -4.11
C SER A 224 -18.71 22.63 -3.92
N GLN A 225 -19.12 21.44 -4.31
CA GLN A 225 -20.50 20.95 -4.19
C GLN A 225 -20.77 20.22 -2.87
N HIS A 226 -19.71 19.92 -2.11
CA HIS A 226 -19.75 19.24 -0.83
C HIS A 226 -19.05 20.07 0.25
N ASN A 227 -19.46 19.92 1.49
CA ASN A 227 -18.73 20.46 2.62
C ASN A 227 -17.55 19.49 2.92
N VAL A 228 -16.37 19.76 2.32
CA VAL A 228 -15.18 18.90 2.43
C VAL A 228 -14.20 19.50 3.41
N ASN A 229 -13.95 18.81 4.52
CA ASN A 229 -12.96 19.20 5.51
C ASN A 229 -11.72 18.30 5.43
N ALA A 230 -10.59 18.80 5.93
CA ALA A 230 -9.32 18.10 5.98
C ALA A 230 -8.92 17.78 7.42
N TYR A 231 -8.41 16.57 7.65
CA TYR A 231 -7.87 16.13 8.93
C TYR A 231 -6.38 15.80 8.80
N GLU A 232 -5.52 16.46 9.60
CA GLU A 232 -4.08 16.29 9.55
C GLU A 232 -3.62 15.01 10.27
N PHE A 233 -2.98 14.10 9.55
CA PHE A 233 -2.25 12.97 10.09
C PHE A 233 -0.78 13.36 10.37
N LYS A 234 -0.34 13.20 11.62
CA LYS A 234 1.01 13.62 12.05
C LYS A 234 2.05 12.50 12.03
N GLY A 235 1.63 11.25 11.81
CA GLY A 235 2.51 10.09 11.81
C GLY A 235 3.34 9.94 10.53
N TYR A 236 4.16 8.89 10.48
CA TYR A 236 4.92 8.52 9.28
C TYR A 236 3.99 8.14 8.13
N LEU A 237 4.23 8.72 6.97
CA LEU A 237 3.53 8.43 5.72
C LEU A 237 4.53 8.31 4.59
N GLN A 238 4.36 7.31 3.73
CA GLN A 238 5.00 7.24 2.43
C GLN A 238 4.01 6.76 1.37
N CYS A 239 4.15 7.32 0.16
CA CYS A 239 3.35 6.94 -1.00
C CYS A 239 4.16 6.01 -1.91
N VAL A 240 3.72 4.78 -2.11
CA VAL A 240 4.40 3.77 -2.94
C VAL A 240 3.85 3.83 -4.38
N ASN A 241 4.10 4.92 -5.09
CA ASN A 241 3.64 5.16 -6.46
C ASN A 241 4.75 5.06 -7.52
N SER A 242 6.00 4.80 -7.10
CA SER A 242 7.15 4.61 -7.99
C SER A 242 8.17 3.63 -7.40
N ILE A 243 9.12 3.17 -8.21
CA ILE A 243 10.22 2.29 -7.76
C ILE A 243 11.06 2.99 -6.69
N GLU A 244 11.38 4.27 -6.90
CA GLU A 244 12.19 5.08 -5.98
C GLU A 244 11.48 5.20 -4.62
N ASN A 245 10.18 5.52 -4.63
CA ASN A 245 9.39 5.64 -3.40
C ASN A 245 9.19 4.30 -2.71
N TYR A 246 9.01 3.20 -3.45
CA TYR A 246 8.99 1.85 -2.89
C TYR A 246 10.32 1.50 -2.21
N TYR A 247 11.44 1.75 -2.91
CA TYR A 247 12.78 1.49 -2.39
C TYR A 247 13.05 2.30 -1.12
N LYS A 248 12.80 3.60 -1.17
CA LYS A 248 12.93 4.49 -0.01
C LYS A 248 12.07 4.02 1.17
N THR A 249 10.77 3.75 0.95
CA THR A 249 9.86 3.27 1.99
C THR A 249 10.39 2.00 2.66
N SER A 250 10.93 1.09 1.85
CA SER A 250 11.51 -0.16 2.35
C SER A 250 12.78 0.11 3.17
N MET A 251 13.69 0.97 2.69
CA MET A 251 14.92 1.30 3.42
C MET A 251 14.66 2.09 4.69
N ASP A 252 13.64 2.95 4.72
CA ASP A 252 13.20 3.66 5.92
C ASP A 252 12.82 2.69 7.06
N MET A 253 12.34 1.47 6.73
CA MET A 253 12.03 0.43 7.72
C MET A 253 13.26 -0.13 8.45
N LEU A 254 14.48 0.15 8.00
CA LEU A 254 15.73 -0.17 8.71
C LEU A 254 16.04 0.83 9.83
N ASN A 255 15.34 1.97 9.86
CA ASN A 255 15.44 2.95 10.93
C ASN A 255 14.54 2.55 12.11
N GLY A 256 15.12 2.28 13.27
CA GLY A 256 14.38 1.80 14.45
C GLY A 256 13.25 2.73 14.93
N LYS A 257 13.34 4.05 14.71
CA LYS A 257 12.25 4.98 15.05
C LYS A 257 11.07 4.81 14.11
N ILE A 258 11.32 4.72 12.80
CA ILE A 258 10.29 4.50 11.77
C ILE A 258 9.68 3.11 11.93
N THR A 259 10.49 2.09 12.17
CA THR A 259 10.01 0.73 12.45
C THR A 259 9.04 0.71 13.63
N LYS A 260 9.41 1.38 14.74
CA LYS A 260 8.54 1.48 15.91
C LYS A 260 7.23 2.16 15.58
N GLU A 261 7.27 3.24 14.84
CA GLU A 261 6.09 3.99 14.44
C GLU A 261 5.18 3.18 13.50
N LEU A 262 5.75 2.57 12.46
CA LEU A 262 4.99 1.82 11.45
C LEU A 262 4.36 0.53 11.98
N PHE A 263 5.01 -0.18 12.92
CA PHE A 263 4.58 -1.52 13.28
C PHE A 263 3.95 -1.62 14.67
N PHE A 264 3.99 -0.55 15.48
CA PHE A 264 3.56 -0.65 16.88
C PHE A 264 2.69 0.52 17.37
N ASN A 265 2.88 1.76 16.90
CA ASN A 265 2.25 2.93 17.54
C ASN A 265 0.73 3.02 17.35
N GLY A 266 0.20 2.75 16.16
CA GLY A 266 -1.25 2.76 15.87
C GLY A 266 -1.90 1.38 15.99
N GLY A 267 -1.16 0.37 16.46
CA GLY A 267 -1.54 -1.03 16.54
C GLY A 267 -0.58 -1.91 15.75
N LEU A 268 -0.72 -3.23 15.92
CA LEU A 268 0.12 -4.20 15.22
C LEU A 268 -0.28 -4.29 13.74
N ILE A 269 0.70 -4.48 12.88
CA ILE A 269 0.45 -4.80 11.47
C ILE A 269 0.37 -6.33 11.33
N TYR A 270 -0.82 -6.79 10.99
CA TYR A 270 -1.09 -8.21 10.74
C TYR A 270 -0.70 -8.59 9.32
N THR A 271 -0.36 -9.86 9.12
CA THR A 271 -0.07 -10.43 7.79
C THR A 271 -0.32 -11.92 7.78
N LYS A 272 -0.49 -12.49 6.60
CA LYS A 272 -0.57 -13.95 6.45
C LYS A 272 0.71 -14.62 6.94
N SER A 273 0.61 -15.40 8.01
CA SER A 273 1.72 -16.23 8.49
C SER A 273 1.90 -17.44 7.58
N LYS A 274 3.17 -17.79 7.33
CA LYS A 274 3.56 -19.06 6.74
C LYS A 274 4.58 -19.69 7.69
N ASP A 275 4.39 -20.96 7.97
CA ASP A 275 5.33 -21.71 8.78
C ASP A 275 6.61 -21.94 7.97
N GLU A 276 7.68 -21.34 8.41
CA GLU A 276 9.00 -21.44 7.82
C GLU A 276 10.02 -21.72 8.93
N ALA A 277 11.04 -22.50 8.62
CA ALA A 277 12.13 -22.73 9.54
C ALA A 277 12.83 -21.40 9.90
N PRO A 278 13.43 -21.28 11.10
CA PRO A 278 14.27 -20.14 11.42
C PRO A 278 15.40 -19.97 10.40
N THR A 279 15.82 -18.71 10.20
CA THR A 279 16.97 -18.41 9.33
C THR A 279 18.26 -18.97 9.93
N LYS A 280 19.06 -19.59 9.09
CA LYS A 280 20.36 -20.16 9.47
C LYS A 280 21.51 -19.28 8.99
N TYR A 281 22.31 -18.85 9.95
CA TYR A 281 23.56 -18.12 9.74
C TYR A 281 24.74 -19.08 9.82
N PHE A 282 25.58 -19.12 8.81
CA PHE A 282 26.77 -19.97 8.77
C PHE A 282 28.02 -19.22 9.19
N ASN A 283 29.09 -19.96 9.51
CA ASN A 283 30.37 -19.37 9.80
C ASN A 283 30.86 -18.53 8.62
N GLY A 284 31.31 -17.30 8.90
CA GLY A 284 31.71 -16.34 7.88
C GLY A 284 30.60 -15.44 7.34
N SER A 285 29.32 -15.69 7.69
CA SER A 285 28.26 -14.73 7.41
C SER A 285 28.43 -13.47 8.28
N ASN A 286 28.20 -12.30 7.66
CA ASN A 286 28.19 -11.02 8.36
C ASN A 286 26.92 -10.24 7.98
N VAL A 287 26.06 -10.02 8.95
CA VAL A 287 24.77 -9.33 8.74
C VAL A 287 24.72 -8.07 9.61
N ASN A 288 24.60 -6.92 8.98
CA ASN A 288 24.58 -5.63 9.67
C ASN A 288 23.40 -4.77 9.17
N ASN A 289 22.61 -4.23 10.12
CA ASN A 289 21.45 -3.38 9.86
C ASN A 289 20.52 -3.93 8.77
N ALA A 290 19.99 -5.13 8.94
CA ALA A 290 19.16 -5.82 7.96
C ALA A 290 17.89 -6.39 8.57
N LEU A 291 16.80 -6.41 7.80
CA LEU A 291 15.59 -7.17 8.11
C LEU A 291 15.65 -8.51 7.39
N ILE A 292 15.73 -9.61 8.15
CA ILE A 292 15.84 -10.96 7.60
C ILE A 292 14.59 -11.75 7.99
N SER A 293 13.90 -12.29 6.99
CA SER A 293 12.74 -13.18 7.21
C SER A 293 13.15 -14.63 7.42
N ASN A 294 12.19 -15.48 7.85
CA ASN A 294 12.41 -16.88 8.12
C ASN A 294 12.76 -17.70 6.87
N GLY A 295 13.39 -18.86 7.08
CA GLY A 295 13.71 -19.82 6.01
C GLY A 295 14.95 -19.46 5.20
N CYS A 296 15.73 -18.45 5.57
CA CYS A 296 16.92 -18.05 4.82
C CYS A 296 18.15 -18.89 5.21
N ILE A 297 19.07 -19.04 4.25
CA ILE A 297 20.39 -19.66 4.43
C ILE A 297 21.45 -18.63 4.06
N LEU A 298 22.18 -18.13 5.06
CA LEU A 298 23.08 -17.00 4.89
C LEU A 298 24.53 -17.40 5.14
N LYS A 299 25.38 -17.28 4.11
CA LYS A 299 26.81 -17.56 4.14
C LYS A 299 27.67 -16.36 3.72
N GLY A 300 27.05 -15.30 3.15
CA GLY A 300 27.70 -14.12 2.66
C GLY A 300 27.60 -12.90 3.59
N LYS A 301 27.94 -11.73 3.07
CA LYS A 301 27.86 -10.43 3.75
C LYS A 301 26.58 -9.71 3.35
N ILE A 302 25.84 -9.18 4.30
CA ILE A 302 24.57 -8.45 4.08
C ILE A 302 24.62 -7.18 4.92
N GLU A 303 24.49 -6.04 4.27
CA GLU A 303 24.49 -4.73 4.91
C GLU A 303 23.30 -3.89 4.43
N LYS A 304 22.60 -3.23 5.36
CA LYS A 304 21.48 -2.31 5.08
C LYS A 304 20.49 -2.86 4.05
N SER A 305 20.03 -4.10 4.25
CA SER A 305 19.23 -4.81 3.26
C SER A 305 18.01 -5.48 3.85
N ILE A 306 17.02 -5.75 3.00
CA ILE A 306 15.80 -6.46 3.38
C ILE A 306 15.74 -7.77 2.61
N ILE A 307 15.76 -8.88 3.36
CA ILE A 307 15.78 -10.24 2.81
C ILE A 307 14.48 -10.95 3.17
N SER A 308 13.69 -11.25 2.16
CA SER A 308 12.43 -11.98 2.33
C SER A 308 12.67 -13.48 2.56
N LYS A 309 11.57 -14.24 2.69
CA LYS A 309 11.59 -15.66 3.05
C LYS A 309 12.34 -16.53 2.04
N ARG A 310 13.02 -17.57 2.55
CA ARG A 310 13.65 -18.62 1.75
C ARG A 310 14.68 -18.11 0.74
N VAL A 311 15.42 -17.09 1.11
CA VAL A 311 16.55 -16.60 0.31
C VAL A 311 17.82 -17.34 0.71
N THR A 312 18.58 -17.81 -0.28
CA THR A 312 19.89 -18.41 -0.08
C THR A 312 20.99 -17.46 -0.56
N VAL A 313 21.91 -17.13 0.32
CA VAL A 313 23.10 -16.31 0.03
C VAL A 313 24.34 -17.15 0.23
N HIS A 314 25.07 -17.40 -0.86
CA HIS A 314 26.26 -18.27 -0.84
C HIS A 314 27.52 -17.53 -0.36
N GLU A 315 28.58 -18.27 -0.16
CA GLU A 315 29.89 -17.78 0.31
C GLU A 315 30.49 -16.74 -0.65
N GLY A 316 31.09 -15.69 -0.08
CA GLY A 316 31.70 -14.62 -0.86
C GLY A 316 30.70 -13.67 -1.55
N ALA A 317 29.40 -13.91 -1.42
CA ALA A 317 28.41 -12.94 -1.89
C ALA A 317 28.36 -11.73 -0.96
N GLU A 318 28.25 -10.54 -1.55
CA GLU A 318 28.14 -9.24 -0.87
C GLU A 318 26.86 -8.53 -1.32
N ILE A 319 25.99 -8.18 -0.36
CA ILE A 319 24.69 -7.56 -0.60
C ILE A 319 24.62 -6.29 0.24
N LYS A 320 24.44 -5.14 -0.43
CA LYS A 320 24.40 -3.84 0.21
C LYS A 320 23.23 -3.01 -0.33
N ASN A 321 22.46 -2.39 0.56
CA ASN A 321 21.30 -1.56 0.21
C ASN A 321 20.33 -2.29 -0.74
N CYS A 322 20.03 -3.57 -0.52
CA CYS A 322 19.23 -4.37 -1.44
C CYS A 322 17.90 -4.80 -0.82
N ILE A 323 16.93 -5.04 -1.70
CA ILE A 323 15.66 -5.65 -1.35
C ILE A 323 15.52 -6.95 -2.14
N ILE A 324 15.56 -8.09 -1.45
CA ILE A 324 15.53 -9.41 -2.07
C ILE A 324 14.21 -10.10 -1.72
N PHE A 325 13.38 -10.39 -2.72
CA PHE A 325 12.11 -11.07 -2.51
C PHE A 325 12.27 -12.58 -2.32
N GLU A 326 11.14 -13.24 -2.05
CA GLU A 326 11.08 -14.66 -1.67
C GLU A 326 11.72 -15.59 -2.72
N ASN A 327 12.36 -16.67 -2.24
CA ASN A 327 12.92 -17.77 -3.03
C ASN A 327 14.04 -17.34 -4.00
N CYS A 328 14.80 -16.31 -3.69
CA CYS A 328 15.97 -15.95 -4.49
C CYS A 328 17.20 -16.72 -4.06
N GLU A 329 18.07 -17.03 -5.01
CA GLU A 329 19.38 -17.65 -4.78
C GLU A 329 20.49 -16.74 -5.33
N ILE A 330 21.33 -16.26 -4.43
CA ILE A 330 22.49 -15.42 -4.75
C ILE A 330 23.73 -16.29 -4.63
N LYS A 331 24.27 -16.75 -5.78
CA LYS A 331 25.40 -17.67 -5.85
C LYS A 331 26.71 -17.03 -5.42
N LYS A 332 27.75 -17.87 -5.34
CA LYS A 332 29.08 -17.51 -4.87
C LYS A 332 29.66 -16.30 -5.60
N GLY A 333 30.27 -15.38 -4.85
CA GLY A 333 31.00 -14.22 -5.38
C GLY A 333 30.12 -13.11 -5.98
N CYS A 334 28.80 -13.20 -5.91
CA CYS A 334 27.91 -12.12 -6.38
C CYS A 334 28.11 -10.84 -5.58
N LYS A 335 28.04 -9.69 -6.25
CA LYS A 335 28.07 -8.36 -5.61
C LYS A 335 26.86 -7.56 -6.03
N LEU A 336 26.01 -7.19 -5.05
CA LEU A 336 24.78 -6.47 -5.27
C LEU A 336 24.77 -5.18 -4.46
N THR A 337 24.57 -4.05 -5.13
CA THR A 337 24.44 -2.74 -4.49
C THR A 337 23.24 -2.00 -5.07
N ASN A 338 22.33 -1.50 -4.22
CA ASN A 338 21.12 -0.77 -4.63
C ASN A 338 20.29 -1.56 -5.65
N VAL A 339 19.94 -2.83 -5.30
CA VAL A 339 19.23 -3.76 -6.20
C VAL A 339 17.95 -4.24 -5.57
N ILE A 340 16.89 -4.32 -6.37
CA ILE A 340 15.65 -5.02 -6.02
C ILE A 340 15.58 -6.31 -6.85
N LEU A 341 15.61 -7.47 -6.20
CA LEU A 341 15.35 -8.75 -6.86
C LEU A 341 13.91 -9.18 -6.61
N ASP A 342 13.15 -9.37 -7.67
CA ASP A 342 11.80 -9.96 -7.56
C ASP A 342 11.89 -11.47 -7.24
N LYS A 343 10.76 -12.12 -7.02
CA LYS A 343 10.67 -13.52 -6.55
C LYS A 343 11.28 -14.53 -7.52
N ASN A 344 11.84 -15.59 -6.95
CA ASN A 344 12.36 -16.76 -7.68
C ASN A 344 13.51 -16.42 -8.64
N ILE A 345 14.34 -15.44 -8.32
CA ILE A 345 15.53 -15.10 -9.11
C ILE A 345 16.72 -15.93 -8.64
N VAL A 346 17.41 -16.56 -9.60
CA VAL A 346 18.69 -17.24 -9.37
C VAL A 346 19.76 -16.48 -10.13
N LEU A 347 20.71 -15.89 -9.40
CA LEU A 347 21.86 -15.20 -9.98
C LEU A 347 23.00 -16.19 -10.21
N SER A 348 23.68 -16.06 -11.35
CA SER A 348 24.90 -16.85 -11.65
C SER A 348 26.05 -16.40 -10.75
N GLU A 349 27.06 -17.28 -10.58
CA GLU A 349 28.25 -16.95 -9.81
C GLU A 349 28.95 -15.68 -10.35
N ASN A 350 29.54 -14.91 -9.43
CA ASN A 350 30.28 -13.69 -9.73
C ASN A 350 29.48 -12.59 -10.46
N THR A 351 28.12 -12.67 -10.43
CA THR A 351 27.27 -11.62 -10.99
C THR A 351 27.48 -10.31 -10.20
N ILE A 352 27.69 -9.21 -10.91
CA ILE A 352 27.81 -7.86 -10.33
C ILE A 352 26.63 -7.04 -10.82
N LEU A 353 25.83 -6.51 -9.89
CA LEU A 353 24.71 -5.60 -10.16
C LEU A 353 24.88 -4.37 -9.27
N GLU A 354 24.89 -3.20 -9.88
CA GLU A 354 25.05 -1.94 -9.18
C GLU A 354 24.04 -0.93 -9.70
N GLY A 355 23.17 -0.45 -8.80
CA GLY A 355 22.22 0.63 -9.05
C GLY A 355 22.66 1.89 -8.33
N ASP A 356 21.91 2.97 -8.58
CA ASP A 356 22.06 4.24 -7.87
C ASP A 356 21.19 4.26 -6.60
N ASP A 357 21.55 5.08 -5.61
CA ASP A 357 20.79 5.22 -4.36
C ASP A 357 19.35 5.77 -4.59
N GLU A 358 19.16 6.62 -5.58
CA GLU A 358 17.88 7.16 -5.98
C GLU A 358 17.18 6.29 -7.06
N PHE A 359 17.95 5.53 -7.87
CA PHE A 359 17.46 4.70 -8.97
C PHE A 359 17.98 3.25 -8.86
N PRO A 360 17.37 2.42 -8.00
CA PRO A 360 17.80 1.04 -7.83
C PRO A 360 17.57 0.21 -9.10
N VAL A 361 18.47 -0.73 -9.36
CA VAL A 361 18.29 -1.72 -10.43
C VAL A 361 17.24 -2.73 -10.01
N VAL A 362 16.22 -2.94 -10.86
CA VAL A 362 15.17 -3.94 -10.62
C VAL A 362 15.37 -5.14 -11.55
N ILE A 363 15.53 -6.32 -10.96
CA ILE A 363 15.51 -7.59 -11.70
C ILE A 363 14.12 -8.19 -11.53
N GLU A 364 13.37 -8.19 -12.60
CA GLU A 364 11.98 -8.65 -12.63
C GLU A 364 11.87 -10.18 -12.58
N LYS A 365 10.80 -10.69 -11.98
CA LYS A 365 10.44 -12.10 -12.06
C LYS A 365 10.24 -12.49 -13.54
N LYS A 366 10.88 -13.58 -13.98
CA LYS A 366 10.56 -14.17 -15.28
C LYS A 366 9.11 -14.68 -15.24
N VAL A 367 8.27 -14.12 -16.11
CA VAL A 367 6.93 -14.63 -16.33
C VAL A 367 7.08 -15.79 -17.30
N GLU A 368 6.94 -17.04 -16.85
CA GLU A 368 6.82 -18.16 -17.76
C GLU A 368 5.54 -17.96 -18.56
N PRO A 369 5.59 -18.02 -19.91
CA PRO A 369 4.37 -18.04 -20.71
C PRO A 369 3.53 -19.24 -20.24
N TYR A 370 2.25 -19.01 -19.98
CA TYR A 370 1.32 -20.09 -19.68
C TYR A 370 1.45 -21.12 -20.81
N GLN A 371 1.87 -22.34 -20.50
CA GLN A 371 1.69 -23.46 -21.40
C GLN A 371 0.18 -23.65 -21.50
N SER A 372 -0.35 -23.29 -22.65
CA SER A 372 -1.75 -23.48 -23.06
C SER A 372 -2.11 -24.97 -23.15
#